data_83ea84c23c7bce7b522751223e3be2c9
#
_entry.id   83ea84c23c7bce7b522751223e3be2c9
#
_cell.length_a   1.000
_cell.length_b   1.000
_cell.length_c   1.000
_cell.angle_alpha   90.00
_cell.angle_beta   90.00
_cell.angle_gamma   90.00
#
_symmetry.space_group_name_H-M   'P 1'
#
loop_
_entity.id
_entity.type
_entity.pdbx_description
1 polymer ?
#
loop_
_entity_poly.entity_id
_entity_poly.type
_entity_poly.pdbx_seq_one_letter_code
_entity_poly.pdbx_strand_id
1 'polypeptide(L)'
;MEPEHVWHRPDVDMKYLCFFLISMLLLSCSRQKRAETLFRGIQSDDYISESFHEVAVSAGKNITIHAGEFNSEGYCLMHELFDTVIAVRLETTEESLVGVVDKVIVVDSCMYVLDKFKTKSVKRFTLEGKYLNVIGQYGEGPEMQREVTDFCISENEVLILDQFQSKIFIYTLDGILKDIRQLPFSCIQLHRFSTNNYVFLGINAFNYHFPEILNYSLWQTDSCFKVNNRLAYKEKEKYQNILERNSLASFSDTLYYKKTWSDTIFSISPEGEMKYEYIIDLNGKAVPQELIRKGNENIWPREIEEGKYVIIDTYAITSDYIYASCVLKNLNYHLFYHIASKKTIMRPLLLNSINSIFPFTRPIVGATEQYLVGAIDAASIYDSFHERTEQEWLEKKGYCKGKVTNIGDNLIPFCKDLKMDDNPIILLYYFKK
;
A
#
# COMPACT_ATOMS: atom_id res chain seq x y z
N MET A 1 -16.22 51.69 10.96
CA MET A 1 -15.02 51.67 10.10
C MET A 1 -14.17 50.48 10.56
N GLU A 2 -14.41 49.35 9.94
CA GLU A 2 -13.60 48.13 10.15
C GLU A 2 -12.50 48.12 9.10
N PRO A 3 -11.25 47.71 9.42
CA PRO A 3 -10.20 47.64 8.43
C PRO A 3 -10.31 46.33 7.65
N GLU A 4 -10.43 46.44 6.34
CA GLU A 4 -10.34 45.36 5.38
C GLU A 4 -8.94 44.71 5.45
N HIS A 5 -8.88 43.45 5.85
CA HIS A 5 -7.68 42.62 5.72
C HIS A 5 -7.51 42.17 4.25
N VAL A 6 -6.68 42.90 3.54
CA VAL A 6 -6.19 42.49 2.22
C VAL A 6 -5.19 41.38 2.37
N TRP A 7 -5.58 40.15 2.02
CA TRP A 7 -4.66 39.01 1.91
C TRP A 7 -3.79 39.21 0.66
N HIS A 8 -2.53 39.56 0.87
CA HIS A 8 -1.52 39.47 -0.18
C HIS A 8 -1.31 38.01 -0.54
N ARG A 9 -1.66 37.61 -1.77
CA ARG A 9 -1.15 36.37 -2.38
C ARG A 9 0.35 36.54 -2.56
N PRO A 10 1.19 35.59 -2.10
CA PRO A 10 2.59 35.66 -2.46
C PRO A 10 2.68 35.43 -3.98
N ASP A 11 3.23 36.42 -4.68
CA ASP A 11 3.65 36.26 -6.07
C ASP A 11 4.70 35.17 -6.11
N VAL A 12 4.31 34.01 -6.60
CA VAL A 12 5.26 32.91 -6.87
C VAL A 12 6.16 33.42 -7.99
N ASP A 13 7.37 33.79 -7.62
CA ASP A 13 8.35 34.36 -8.51
C ASP A 13 8.54 33.41 -9.70
N MET A 14 8.27 33.89 -10.91
CA MET A 14 8.31 33.12 -12.16
C MET A 14 9.65 32.37 -12.33
N LYS A 15 10.70 32.85 -11.67
CA LYS A 15 12.01 32.19 -11.60
C LYS A 15 11.96 30.84 -10.87
N TYR A 16 11.20 30.72 -9.78
CA TYR A 16 11.06 29.45 -9.06
C TYR A 16 10.22 28.44 -9.83
N LEU A 17 9.19 28.93 -10.55
CA LEU A 17 8.39 28.09 -11.43
C LEU A 17 9.21 27.55 -12.61
N CYS A 18 10.03 28.40 -13.25
CA CYS A 18 10.95 27.98 -14.29
C CYS A 18 12.02 27.02 -13.78
N PHE A 19 12.56 27.24 -12.58
CA PHE A 19 13.53 26.33 -11.97
C PHE A 19 12.93 24.97 -11.65
N PHE A 20 11.70 24.94 -11.16
CA PHE A 20 10.95 23.71 -10.91
C PHE A 20 10.62 22.94 -12.19
N LEU A 21 10.19 23.64 -13.26
CA LEU A 21 9.95 23.05 -14.58
C LEU A 21 11.24 22.53 -15.22
N ILE A 22 12.35 23.26 -15.12
CA ILE A 22 13.64 22.80 -15.62
C ILE A 22 14.14 21.59 -14.84
N SER A 23 13.97 21.56 -13.51
CA SER A 23 14.34 20.42 -12.68
C SER A 23 13.50 19.16 -13.01
N MET A 24 12.20 19.33 -13.28
CA MET A 24 11.34 18.22 -13.74
C MET A 24 11.75 17.68 -15.12
N LEU A 25 12.10 18.57 -16.06
CA LEU A 25 12.58 18.18 -17.39
C LEU A 25 13.93 17.45 -17.31
N LEU A 26 14.84 17.91 -16.45
CA LEU A 26 16.13 17.26 -16.23
C LEU A 26 15.97 15.88 -15.58
N LEU A 27 15.04 15.72 -14.64
CA LEU A 27 14.74 14.45 -14.01
C LEU A 27 14.10 13.46 -14.99
N SER A 28 13.21 13.91 -15.87
CA SER A 28 12.59 13.09 -16.91
C SER A 28 13.65 12.61 -17.92
N CYS A 29 14.51 13.51 -18.38
CA CYS A 29 15.60 13.18 -19.32
C CYS A 29 16.61 12.20 -18.71
N SER A 30 16.87 12.29 -17.40
CA SER A 30 17.78 11.37 -16.72
C SER A 30 17.19 9.96 -16.60
N ARG A 31 15.88 9.85 -16.35
CA ARG A 31 15.18 8.55 -16.24
C ARG A 31 15.11 7.83 -17.60
N GLN A 32 14.82 8.53 -18.67
CA GLN A 32 14.80 7.96 -20.02
C GLN A 32 16.18 7.46 -20.44
N LYS A 33 17.22 8.27 -20.30
CA LYS A 33 18.61 7.87 -20.59
C LYS A 33 19.05 6.66 -19.80
N ARG A 34 18.59 6.56 -18.56
CA ARG A 34 18.88 5.41 -17.70
C ARG A 34 18.18 4.16 -18.20
N ALA A 35 16.89 4.22 -18.58
CA ALA A 35 16.17 3.09 -19.16
C ALA A 35 16.85 2.62 -20.45
N GLU A 36 17.25 3.53 -21.35
CA GLU A 36 17.99 3.22 -22.57
C GLU A 36 19.33 2.52 -22.29
N THR A 37 20.00 2.90 -21.19
CA THR A 37 21.26 2.26 -20.80
C THR A 37 21.03 0.89 -20.19
N LEU A 38 20.04 0.77 -19.31
CA LEU A 38 19.74 -0.44 -18.55
C LEU A 38 19.25 -1.57 -19.44
N PHE A 39 18.46 -1.24 -20.46
CA PHE A 39 17.88 -2.20 -21.41
C PHE A 39 18.58 -2.24 -22.76
N ARG A 40 19.81 -1.71 -22.84
CA ARG A 40 20.58 -1.70 -24.08
C ARG A 40 20.83 -3.13 -24.55
N GLY A 41 20.39 -3.45 -25.76
CA GLY A 41 20.57 -4.77 -26.40
C GLY A 41 19.47 -5.79 -26.01
N ILE A 42 18.52 -5.43 -25.17
CA ILE A 42 17.34 -6.27 -24.95
C ILE A 42 16.40 -6.11 -26.14
N GLN A 43 16.06 -7.24 -26.77
CA GLN A 43 15.04 -7.30 -27.81
C GLN A 43 13.77 -7.85 -27.18
N SER A 44 12.62 -7.16 -27.31
CA SER A 44 11.36 -7.61 -26.73
C SER A 44 10.93 -8.99 -27.23
N ASP A 45 11.20 -9.30 -28.50
CA ASP A 45 10.86 -10.59 -29.12
C ASP A 45 11.46 -11.79 -28.38
N ASP A 46 12.64 -11.65 -27.76
CA ASP A 46 13.29 -12.70 -26.97
C ASP A 46 12.52 -13.04 -25.68
N TYR A 47 11.68 -12.09 -25.24
CA TYR A 47 10.91 -12.17 -23.99
C TYR A 47 9.39 -12.24 -24.22
N ILE A 48 8.95 -12.55 -25.42
CA ILE A 48 7.55 -12.84 -25.73
C ILE A 48 7.39 -14.35 -25.84
N SER A 49 6.38 -14.87 -25.13
CA SER A 49 6.00 -16.29 -25.22
C SER A 49 5.25 -16.57 -26.53
N GLU A 50 5.35 -17.80 -27.05
CA GLU A 50 4.53 -18.23 -28.18
C GLU A 50 3.03 -18.17 -27.88
N SER A 51 2.64 -18.29 -26.58
CA SER A 51 1.27 -18.18 -26.11
C SER A 51 0.84 -16.75 -25.78
N PHE A 52 1.66 -15.75 -26.11
CA PHE A 52 1.39 -14.35 -25.76
C PHE A 52 0.03 -13.86 -26.27
N HIS A 53 -0.77 -13.30 -25.36
CA HIS A 53 -2.05 -12.71 -25.72
C HIS A 53 -2.47 -11.60 -24.75
N GLU A 54 -3.46 -10.82 -25.19
CA GLU A 54 -4.16 -9.87 -24.34
C GLU A 54 -5.29 -10.57 -23.58
N VAL A 55 -5.33 -10.41 -22.28
CA VAL A 55 -6.39 -10.96 -21.44
C VAL A 55 -7.52 -9.96 -21.29
N ALA A 56 -8.68 -10.31 -21.79
CA ALA A 56 -9.91 -9.57 -21.53
C ALA A 56 -10.39 -9.86 -20.10
N VAL A 57 -10.89 -8.82 -19.43
CA VAL A 57 -11.51 -9.00 -18.12
C VAL A 57 -12.84 -9.75 -18.29
N SER A 58 -12.95 -10.90 -17.65
CA SER A 58 -14.16 -11.73 -17.66
C SER A 58 -15.05 -11.48 -16.43
N ALA A 59 -16.26 -12.00 -16.47
CA ALA A 59 -17.15 -11.99 -15.31
C ALA A 59 -16.58 -12.89 -14.20
N GLY A 60 -16.40 -12.32 -13.02
CA GLY A 60 -16.07 -13.04 -11.80
C GLY A 60 -17.27 -13.12 -10.86
N LYS A 61 -17.05 -13.01 -9.56
CA LYS A 61 -18.16 -12.98 -8.59
C LYS A 61 -19.05 -11.75 -8.77
N ASN A 62 -18.50 -10.65 -9.30
CA ASN A 62 -19.21 -9.37 -9.53
C ASN A 62 -19.97 -8.89 -8.28
N ILE A 63 -19.37 -9.05 -7.11
CA ILE A 63 -20.01 -8.68 -5.86
C ILE A 63 -20.01 -7.16 -5.74
N THR A 64 -21.20 -6.55 -5.71
CA THR A 64 -21.34 -5.13 -5.43
C THR A 64 -21.36 -4.89 -3.92
N ILE A 65 -20.41 -4.09 -3.44
CA ILE A 65 -20.31 -3.66 -2.04
C ILE A 65 -20.86 -2.24 -1.96
N HIS A 66 -22.06 -2.09 -1.39
CA HIS A 66 -22.67 -0.76 -1.20
C HIS A 66 -22.01 -0.04 -0.03
N ALA A 67 -21.29 1.03 -0.30
CA ALA A 67 -20.64 1.84 0.74
C ALA A 67 -21.67 2.58 1.64
N GLY A 68 -22.86 2.87 1.12
CA GLY A 68 -23.87 3.63 1.84
C GLY A 68 -23.56 5.13 1.83
N GLU A 69 -24.13 5.86 2.79
CA GLU A 69 -23.93 7.31 2.90
C GLU A 69 -22.64 7.67 3.63
N PHE A 70 -21.95 8.70 3.15
CA PHE A 70 -20.75 9.25 3.76
C PHE A 70 -21.12 10.22 4.88
N ASN A 71 -21.42 9.66 6.07
CA ASN A 71 -21.77 10.44 7.26
C ASN A 71 -20.49 10.81 8.03
N SER A 72 -20.16 12.11 8.10
CA SER A 72 -18.98 12.63 8.77
C SER A 72 -19.03 12.53 10.32
N GLU A 73 -20.20 12.35 10.90
CA GLU A 73 -20.41 12.25 12.36
C GLU A 73 -20.52 10.79 12.83
N GLY A 74 -20.52 9.83 11.91
CA GLY A 74 -20.66 8.42 12.23
C GLY A 74 -19.41 7.83 12.87
N TYR A 75 -19.59 6.92 13.83
CA TYR A 75 -18.51 6.10 14.38
C TYR A 75 -18.92 4.64 14.49
N CYS A 76 -17.96 3.77 14.64
CA CYS A 76 -18.12 2.35 14.97
C CYS A 76 -17.21 2.03 16.16
N LEU A 77 -17.68 1.20 17.06
CA LEU A 77 -16.85 0.70 18.16
C LEU A 77 -16.00 -0.47 17.65
N MET A 78 -14.70 -0.44 17.93
CA MET A 78 -13.78 -1.48 17.42
C MET A 78 -14.22 -2.90 17.81
N HIS A 79 -14.83 -3.08 19.00
CA HIS A 79 -15.32 -4.40 19.42
C HIS A 79 -16.50 -4.91 18.56
N GLU A 80 -17.11 -4.09 17.72
CA GLU A 80 -18.12 -4.55 16.76
C GLU A 80 -17.50 -5.32 15.60
N LEU A 81 -16.23 -5.04 15.28
CA LEU A 81 -15.48 -5.62 14.17
C LEU A 81 -14.40 -6.60 14.64
N PHE A 82 -13.72 -6.28 15.72
CA PHE A 82 -12.52 -6.99 16.15
C PHE A 82 -12.72 -7.64 17.53
N ASP A 83 -12.22 -8.86 17.68
CA ASP A 83 -12.15 -9.54 18.97
C ASP A 83 -11.00 -8.99 19.82
N THR A 84 -9.86 -8.70 19.18
CA THR A 84 -8.69 -8.18 19.87
C THR A 84 -7.83 -7.31 18.96
N VAL A 85 -7.07 -6.43 19.58
CA VAL A 85 -6.02 -5.64 18.93
C VAL A 85 -4.72 -5.88 19.70
N ILE A 86 -3.72 -6.41 19.02
CA ILE A 86 -2.40 -6.66 19.61
C ILE A 86 -1.45 -5.57 19.13
N ALA A 87 -0.83 -4.86 20.07
CA ALA A 87 0.22 -3.91 19.79
C ALA A 87 1.58 -4.59 19.98
N VAL A 88 2.42 -4.53 18.97
CA VAL A 88 3.75 -5.15 18.94
C VAL A 88 4.81 -4.05 18.82
N ARG A 89 5.63 -3.89 19.84
CA ARG A 89 6.83 -3.05 19.76
C ARG A 89 7.90 -3.78 18.99
N LEU A 90 8.34 -3.21 17.89
CA LEU A 90 9.53 -3.72 17.21
C LEU A 90 10.77 -3.35 18.02
N GLU A 91 11.63 -4.33 18.27
CA GLU A 91 12.91 -4.13 18.95
C GLU A 91 13.70 -3.04 18.23
N THR A 92 14.19 -2.05 18.99
CA THR A 92 14.93 -0.91 18.47
C THR A 92 16.41 -1.03 18.81
N THR A 93 17.22 -1.30 17.81
CA THR A 93 18.68 -1.29 17.84
C THR A 93 19.17 -0.56 16.58
N GLU A 94 20.46 -0.31 16.48
CA GLU A 94 21.04 0.34 15.30
C GLU A 94 20.78 -0.47 14.02
N GLU A 95 20.80 -1.81 14.09
CA GLU A 95 20.56 -2.70 12.95
C GLU A 95 19.07 -2.88 12.63
N SER A 96 18.21 -2.78 13.66
CA SER A 96 16.76 -3.05 13.52
C SER A 96 15.94 -1.81 13.17
N LEU A 97 16.54 -0.61 13.06
CA LEU A 97 15.82 0.64 12.81
C LEU A 97 14.90 0.54 11.57
N VAL A 98 13.66 0.95 11.75
CA VAL A 98 12.62 1.11 10.71
C VAL A 98 12.11 2.53 10.81
N GLY A 99 12.23 3.31 9.74
CA GLY A 99 11.75 4.70 9.74
C GLY A 99 10.27 4.81 9.36
N VAL A 100 9.86 4.07 8.33
CA VAL A 100 8.47 4.04 7.85
C VAL A 100 8.11 2.62 7.48
N VAL A 101 6.93 2.17 7.91
CA VAL A 101 6.40 0.87 7.51
C VAL A 101 5.57 1.03 6.24
N ASP A 102 6.10 0.55 5.11
CA ASP A 102 5.41 0.62 3.82
C ASP A 102 4.59 -0.65 3.52
N LYS A 103 5.10 -1.82 3.90
CA LYS A 103 4.46 -3.11 3.69
C LYS A 103 4.89 -4.12 4.75
N VAL A 104 3.97 -4.92 5.22
CA VAL A 104 4.25 -6.05 6.12
C VAL A 104 3.68 -7.32 5.51
N ILE A 105 4.51 -8.36 5.43
CA ILE A 105 4.07 -9.72 5.11
C ILE A 105 4.37 -10.60 6.32
N VAL A 106 3.40 -11.41 6.72
CA VAL A 106 3.53 -12.34 7.84
C VAL A 106 3.56 -13.76 7.30
N VAL A 107 4.63 -14.48 7.60
CA VAL A 107 4.84 -15.89 7.23
C VAL A 107 5.59 -16.59 8.38
N ASP A 108 5.19 -17.80 8.69
CA ASP A 108 5.85 -18.67 9.67
C ASP A 108 6.16 -17.99 11.02
N SER A 109 5.17 -17.29 11.57
CA SER A 109 5.29 -16.54 12.84
C SER A 109 6.36 -15.44 12.80
N CYS A 110 6.73 -14.96 11.63
CA CYS A 110 7.62 -13.83 11.43
C CYS A 110 6.94 -12.72 10.65
N MET A 111 7.26 -11.48 11.00
CA MET A 111 6.90 -10.28 10.25
C MET A 111 8.10 -9.83 9.41
N TYR A 112 7.86 -9.61 8.12
CA TYR A 112 8.80 -9.00 7.18
C TYR A 112 8.32 -7.60 6.92
N VAL A 113 9.09 -6.61 7.36
CA VAL A 113 8.73 -5.18 7.37
C VAL A 113 9.56 -4.45 6.32
N LEU A 114 8.90 -3.87 5.33
CA LEU A 114 9.52 -3.04 4.30
C LEU A 114 9.51 -1.58 4.73
N ASP A 115 10.69 -0.96 4.69
CA ASP A 115 10.90 0.49 4.72
C ASP A 115 11.57 0.92 3.41
N LYS A 116 10.81 1.54 2.51
CA LYS A 116 11.29 1.93 1.17
C LYS A 116 12.18 3.16 1.20
N PHE A 117 11.93 4.10 2.12
CA PHE A 117 12.43 5.46 1.98
C PHE A 117 13.54 5.80 2.96
N LYS A 118 13.48 5.32 4.19
CA LYS A 118 14.43 5.66 5.25
C LYS A 118 15.57 4.68 5.32
N THR A 119 15.30 3.44 5.69
CA THR A 119 16.34 2.41 5.83
C THR A 119 16.55 1.60 4.56
N LYS A 120 15.63 1.68 3.59
CA LYS A 120 15.67 1.00 2.29
C LYS A 120 15.97 -0.49 2.42
N SER A 121 15.20 -1.15 3.28
CA SER A 121 15.44 -2.54 3.64
C SER A 121 14.14 -3.29 3.94
N VAL A 122 14.22 -4.62 3.87
CA VAL A 122 13.24 -5.51 4.46
C VAL A 122 13.84 -6.09 5.74
N LYS A 123 13.17 -5.92 6.86
CA LYS A 123 13.63 -6.43 8.16
C LYS A 123 12.68 -7.51 8.67
N ARG A 124 13.26 -8.54 9.25
CA ARG A 124 12.53 -9.68 9.81
C ARG A 124 12.46 -9.59 11.32
N PHE A 125 11.25 -9.73 11.84
CA PHE A 125 10.97 -9.75 13.29
C PHE A 125 10.10 -10.97 13.63
N THR A 126 10.13 -11.42 14.89
CA THR A 126 9.11 -12.35 15.38
C THR A 126 7.76 -11.65 15.54
N LEU A 127 6.68 -12.40 15.78
CA LEU A 127 5.37 -11.78 16.06
C LEU A 127 5.35 -11.01 17.39
N GLU A 128 6.29 -11.27 18.30
CA GLU A 128 6.47 -10.51 19.54
C GLU A 128 7.33 -9.25 19.34
N GLY A 129 7.82 -9.00 18.12
CA GLY A 129 8.59 -7.81 17.75
C GLY A 129 10.10 -7.93 17.93
N LYS A 130 10.63 -9.11 18.31
CA LYS A 130 12.07 -9.30 18.43
C LYS A 130 12.73 -9.29 17.04
N TYR A 131 13.78 -8.50 16.88
CA TYR A 131 14.56 -8.45 15.65
C TYR A 131 15.31 -9.77 15.41
N LEU A 132 15.27 -10.22 14.17
CA LEU A 132 15.98 -11.44 13.75
C LEU A 132 17.14 -11.09 12.81
N ASN A 133 16.84 -10.42 11.70
CA ASN A 133 17.86 -10.03 10.71
C ASN A 133 17.27 -9.06 9.66
N VAL A 134 18.14 -8.49 8.86
CA VAL A 134 17.79 -7.80 7.61
C VAL A 134 17.79 -8.79 6.44
N ILE A 135 16.87 -8.63 5.50
CA ILE A 135 16.84 -9.35 4.24
C ILE A 135 17.42 -8.45 3.15
N GLY A 136 18.54 -8.88 2.59
CA GLY A 136 19.25 -8.09 1.58
C GLY A 136 20.18 -7.04 2.19
N GLN A 137 20.87 -6.34 1.31
CA GLN A 137 21.84 -5.32 1.69
C GLN A 137 21.75 -4.12 0.74
N TYR A 138 21.49 -2.94 1.29
CA TYR A 138 21.50 -1.69 0.54
C TYR A 138 22.93 -1.20 0.30
N GLY A 139 23.24 -0.83 -0.95
CA GLY A 139 24.56 -0.30 -1.30
C GLY A 139 24.85 -0.34 -2.80
N GLU A 140 26.13 -0.16 -3.16
CA GLU A 140 26.60 -0.10 -4.55
C GLU A 140 27.33 -1.36 -5.02
N GLY A 141 27.46 -2.38 -4.18
CA GLY A 141 28.09 -3.64 -4.52
C GLY A 141 27.27 -4.46 -5.51
N PRO A 142 27.88 -5.48 -6.16
CA PRO A 142 27.22 -6.28 -7.18
C PRO A 142 26.03 -7.10 -6.66
N GLU A 143 26.04 -7.47 -5.38
CA GLU A 143 24.98 -8.22 -4.71
C GLU A 143 24.11 -7.35 -3.80
N MET A 144 24.20 -6.00 -3.94
CA MET A 144 23.50 -5.03 -3.14
C MET A 144 22.34 -4.40 -3.91
N GLN A 145 21.25 -4.13 -3.21
CA GLN A 145 20.14 -3.34 -3.74
C GLN A 145 20.49 -1.84 -3.66
N ARG A 146 20.19 -1.11 -4.71
CA ARG A 146 20.23 0.36 -4.74
C ARG A 146 18.89 0.98 -4.34
N GLU A 147 17.83 0.19 -4.46
CA GLU A 147 16.48 0.55 -4.07
C GLU A 147 15.74 -0.71 -3.64
N VAL A 148 14.89 -0.60 -2.62
CA VAL A 148 13.94 -1.65 -2.29
C VAL A 148 12.55 -1.15 -2.63
N THR A 149 12.12 -1.41 -3.87
CA THR A 149 10.88 -0.87 -4.41
C THR A 149 9.66 -1.62 -3.91
N ASP A 150 9.74 -2.95 -3.89
CA ASP A 150 8.70 -3.86 -3.40
C ASP A 150 9.33 -5.19 -3.00
N PHE A 151 8.55 -6.02 -2.31
CA PHE A 151 8.91 -7.40 -2.07
C PHE A 151 7.69 -8.30 -2.02
N CYS A 152 7.87 -9.57 -2.31
CA CYS A 152 6.89 -10.62 -2.06
C CYS A 152 7.57 -11.86 -1.44
N ILE A 153 6.76 -12.71 -0.83
CA ILE A 153 7.19 -14.00 -0.30
C ILE A 153 6.39 -15.08 -1.01
N SER A 154 7.07 -16.06 -1.55
CA SER A 154 6.48 -17.21 -2.23
C SER A 154 7.42 -18.41 -2.12
N GLU A 155 6.89 -19.60 -1.88
CA GLU A 155 7.65 -20.85 -1.81
C GLU A 155 8.88 -20.81 -0.89
N ASN A 156 8.73 -20.23 0.29
CA ASN A 156 9.80 -20.05 1.27
C ASN A 156 10.98 -19.20 0.78
N GLU A 157 10.71 -18.28 -0.16
CA GLU A 157 11.68 -17.33 -0.64
C GLU A 157 11.14 -15.89 -0.52
N VAL A 158 12.05 -14.97 -0.19
CA VAL A 158 11.82 -13.54 -0.20
C VAL A 158 12.39 -12.97 -1.49
N LEU A 159 11.52 -12.38 -2.31
CA LEU A 159 11.90 -11.73 -3.55
C LEU A 159 11.87 -10.23 -3.36
N ILE A 160 13.00 -9.56 -3.48
CA ILE A 160 13.12 -8.10 -3.39
C ILE A 160 13.27 -7.52 -4.79
N LEU A 161 12.38 -6.60 -5.14
CA LEU A 161 12.43 -5.84 -6.39
C LEU A 161 13.27 -4.58 -6.19
N ASP A 162 14.29 -4.44 -7.01
CA ASP A 162 15.03 -3.21 -7.21
C ASP A 162 14.68 -2.62 -8.59
N GLN A 163 13.77 -1.65 -8.62
CA GLN A 163 13.40 -0.97 -9.87
C GLN A 163 14.58 -0.17 -10.41
N PHE A 164 15.44 0.35 -9.55
CA PHE A 164 16.60 1.13 -9.98
C PHE A 164 17.55 0.32 -10.85
N GLN A 165 17.77 -0.94 -10.54
CA GLN A 165 18.60 -1.87 -11.29
C GLN A 165 17.81 -2.76 -12.27
N SER A 166 16.47 -2.73 -12.22
CA SER A 166 15.55 -3.71 -12.83
C SER A 166 15.95 -5.14 -12.51
N LYS A 167 16.13 -5.43 -11.23
CA LYS A 167 16.53 -6.74 -10.74
C LYS A 167 15.58 -7.27 -9.68
N ILE A 168 15.52 -8.59 -9.60
CA ILE A 168 14.97 -9.30 -8.45
C ILE A 168 16.11 -9.99 -7.72
N PHE A 169 16.21 -9.74 -6.42
CA PHE A 169 17.09 -10.44 -5.51
C PHE A 169 16.28 -11.48 -4.76
N ILE A 170 16.71 -12.73 -4.81
CA ILE A 170 15.99 -13.88 -4.22
C ILE A 170 16.76 -14.37 -3.02
N TYR A 171 16.10 -14.40 -1.86
CA TYR A 171 16.67 -14.83 -0.60
C TYR A 171 15.87 -15.99 -0.02
N THR A 172 16.48 -16.74 0.86
CA THR A 172 15.76 -17.63 1.78
C THR A 172 14.97 -16.78 2.80
N LEU A 173 14.04 -17.38 3.55
CA LEU A 173 13.27 -16.68 4.60
C LEU A 173 14.16 -16.08 5.70
N ASP A 174 15.35 -16.63 5.93
CA ASP A 174 16.33 -16.15 6.91
C ASP A 174 17.40 -15.22 6.31
N GLY A 175 17.25 -14.82 5.03
CA GLY A 175 18.02 -13.74 4.41
C GLY A 175 19.30 -14.17 3.71
N ILE A 176 19.51 -15.47 3.43
CA ILE A 176 20.63 -15.93 2.61
C ILE A 176 20.32 -15.68 1.14
N LEU A 177 21.19 -14.96 0.44
CA LEU A 177 21.06 -14.70 -0.99
C LEU A 177 21.18 -16.01 -1.77
N LYS A 178 20.19 -16.29 -2.63
CA LYS A 178 20.14 -17.47 -3.50
C LYS A 178 20.43 -17.13 -4.95
N ASP A 179 19.85 -16.04 -5.44
CA ASP A 179 19.96 -15.67 -6.86
C ASP A 179 19.71 -14.17 -7.06
N ILE A 180 20.25 -13.64 -8.15
CA ILE A 180 20.00 -12.27 -8.63
C ILE A 180 19.62 -12.36 -10.11
N ARG A 181 18.42 -11.89 -10.43
CA ARG A 181 17.87 -12.01 -11.77
C ARG A 181 17.62 -10.64 -12.40
N GLN A 182 18.17 -10.43 -13.59
CA GLN A 182 17.91 -9.23 -14.38
C GLN A 182 16.53 -9.32 -15.02
N LEU A 183 15.72 -8.28 -14.85
CA LEU A 183 14.44 -8.13 -15.54
C LEU A 183 14.66 -7.47 -16.92
N PRO A 184 13.96 -7.92 -17.97
CA PRO A 184 14.00 -7.29 -19.28
C PRO A 184 13.13 -6.03 -19.39
N PHE A 185 12.46 -5.63 -18.33
CA PHE A 185 11.54 -4.50 -18.24
C PHE A 185 11.61 -3.84 -16.86
N SER A 186 11.06 -2.64 -16.75
CA SER A 186 10.88 -1.92 -15.50
C SER A 186 9.48 -2.16 -14.92
N CYS A 187 9.40 -2.37 -13.62
CA CYS A 187 8.14 -2.53 -12.86
C CYS A 187 8.28 -1.93 -11.46
N ILE A 188 7.16 -1.75 -10.77
CA ILE A 188 7.13 -1.11 -9.42
C ILE A 188 6.59 -2.03 -8.33
N GLN A 189 5.87 -3.08 -8.68
CA GLN A 189 5.44 -4.14 -7.77
C GLN A 189 5.54 -5.49 -8.48
N LEU A 190 5.69 -6.55 -7.68
CA LEU A 190 5.74 -7.91 -8.17
C LEU A 190 4.91 -8.84 -7.28
N HIS A 191 4.46 -9.91 -7.90
CA HIS A 191 3.91 -11.09 -7.22
C HIS A 191 4.39 -12.33 -7.94
N ARG A 192 4.76 -13.39 -7.19
CA ARG A 192 5.06 -14.72 -7.72
C ARG A 192 4.05 -15.72 -7.19
N PHE A 193 3.36 -16.41 -8.08
CA PHE A 193 2.48 -17.53 -7.73
C PHE A 193 3.27 -18.80 -7.38
N SER A 194 2.62 -19.74 -6.71
CA SER A 194 3.16 -21.08 -6.45
C SER A 194 3.55 -21.86 -7.73
N THR A 195 2.95 -21.50 -8.85
CA THR A 195 3.27 -22.06 -10.20
C THR A 195 4.54 -21.48 -10.81
N ASN A 196 5.31 -20.64 -10.11
CA ASN A 196 6.46 -19.89 -10.62
C ASN A 196 6.15 -18.88 -11.73
N ASN A 197 4.88 -18.55 -11.94
CA ASN A 197 4.49 -17.43 -12.79
C ASN A 197 4.56 -16.13 -11.99
N TYR A 198 5.00 -15.07 -12.66
CA TYR A 198 5.10 -13.74 -12.06
C TYR A 198 4.04 -12.81 -12.62
N VAL A 199 3.52 -11.92 -11.80
CA VAL A 199 2.76 -10.75 -12.22
C VAL A 199 3.52 -9.50 -11.82
N PHE A 200 3.69 -8.60 -12.77
CA PHE A 200 4.36 -7.33 -12.58
C PHE A 200 3.41 -6.17 -12.80
N LEU A 201 3.50 -5.16 -11.93
CA LEU A 201 2.80 -3.89 -12.06
C LEU A 201 3.74 -2.84 -12.62
N GLY A 202 3.37 -2.26 -13.75
CA GLY A 202 4.19 -1.32 -14.51
C GLY A 202 3.64 0.10 -14.60
N ILE A 203 2.82 0.55 -13.67
CA ILE A 203 2.38 1.94 -13.60
C ILE A 203 3.62 2.82 -13.50
N ASN A 204 3.72 3.86 -14.34
CA ASN A 204 4.87 4.76 -14.39
C ASN A 204 6.23 4.10 -14.68
N ALA A 205 6.24 2.88 -15.19
CA ALA A 205 7.44 2.22 -15.62
C ALA A 205 7.81 2.62 -17.07
N PHE A 206 9.11 2.78 -17.32
CA PHE A 206 9.62 3.22 -18.62
C PHE A 206 10.00 2.00 -19.47
N ASN A 207 9.03 1.48 -20.24
CA ASN A 207 9.20 0.28 -21.08
C ASN A 207 9.10 0.59 -22.58
N TYR A 208 9.68 1.72 -23.03
CA TYR A 208 9.64 2.12 -24.45
C TYR A 208 10.30 1.12 -25.40
N HIS A 209 11.25 0.34 -24.90
CA HIS A 209 11.93 -0.74 -25.62
C HIS A 209 11.10 -2.01 -25.69
N PHE A 210 9.94 -2.06 -25.03
CA PHE A 210 9.06 -3.22 -24.93
C PHE A 210 7.61 -2.83 -25.28
N PRO A 211 7.30 -2.58 -26.57
CA PRO A 211 6.01 -2.05 -27.02
C PRO A 211 4.80 -2.89 -26.59
N GLU A 212 4.97 -4.21 -26.49
CA GLU A 212 3.91 -5.17 -26.20
C GLU A 212 3.25 -4.94 -24.83
N ILE A 213 4.02 -4.42 -23.85
CA ILE A 213 3.52 -4.15 -22.49
C ILE A 213 3.37 -2.65 -22.19
N LEU A 214 3.82 -1.76 -23.07
CA LEU A 214 3.90 -0.32 -22.80
C LEU A 214 2.57 0.32 -22.38
N ASN A 215 1.45 -0.16 -22.96
CA ASN A 215 0.10 0.36 -22.68
C ASN A 215 -0.69 -0.52 -21.71
N TYR A 216 -0.02 -1.31 -20.89
CA TYR A 216 -0.68 -2.19 -19.92
C TYR A 216 -0.17 -1.88 -18.51
N SER A 217 -1.07 -1.95 -17.54
CA SER A 217 -0.70 -1.77 -16.13
C SER A 217 -0.04 -3.03 -15.57
N LEU A 218 -0.44 -4.19 -16.06
CA LEU A 218 0.03 -5.48 -15.59
C LEU A 218 0.45 -6.36 -16.76
N TRP A 219 1.41 -7.22 -16.50
CA TRP A 219 1.74 -8.36 -17.37
C TRP A 219 2.16 -9.56 -16.54
N GLN A 220 1.87 -10.74 -17.05
CA GLN A 220 2.26 -12.01 -16.45
C GLN A 220 3.37 -12.65 -17.28
N THR A 221 4.33 -13.27 -16.60
CA THR A 221 5.45 -13.97 -17.22
C THR A 221 5.61 -15.37 -16.65
N ASP A 222 6.32 -16.21 -17.37
CA ASP A 222 6.88 -17.44 -16.85
C ASP A 222 8.08 -17.19 -15.92
N SER A 223 8.73 -18.29 -15.47
CA SER A 223 9.91 -18.25 -14.64
C SER A 223 11.16 -17.69 -15.35
N CYS A 224 11.19 -17.60 -16.68
CA CYS A 224 12.26 -17.01 -17.48
C CYS A 224 11.98 -15.56 -17.88
N PHE A 225 10.94 -14.94 -17.30
CA PHE A 225 10.46 -13.59 -17.61
C PHE A 225 9.95 -13.40 -19.03
N LYS A 226 9.57 -14.50 -19.73
CA LYS A 226 8.84 -14.40 -20.99
C LYS A 226 7.40 -14.01 -20.72
N VAL A 227 6.95 -12.94 -21.35
CA VAL A 227 5.59 -12.40 -21.17
C VAL A 227 4.58 -13.33 -21.86
N ASN A 228 3.70 -13.92 -21.07
CA ASN A 228 2.62 -14.78 -21.54
C ASN A 228 1.34 -13.97 -21.76
N ASN A 229 1.05 -13.06 -20.84
CA ASN A 229 -0.18 -12.30 -20.82
C ASN A 229 0.07 -10.82 -20.55
N ARG A 230 -0.70 -9.96 -21.19
CA ARG A 230 -0.82 -8.55 -20.82
C ARG A 230 -2.23 -8.27 -20.34
N LEU A 231 -2.35 -7.54 -19.21
CA LEU A 231 -3.59 -7.34 -18.50
C LEU A 231 -3.78 -5.85 -18.19
N ALA A 232 -5.04 -5.47 -17.93
CA ALA A 232 -5.38 -4.14 -17.50
C ALA A 232 -4.85 -3.05 -18.45
N TYR A 233 -5.36 -3.05 -19.69
CA TYR A 233 -5.05 -2.01 -20.66
C TYR A 233 -5.25 -0.61 -20.06
N LYS A 234 -4.26 0.25 -20.21
CA LYS A 234 -4.32 1.66 -19.83
C LYS A 234 -4.33 2.51 -21.10
N GLU A 235 -5.42 3.19 -21.36
CA GLU A 235 -5.37 4.29 -22.31
C GLU A 235 -4.34 5.34 -21.85
N LYS A 236 -3.93 6.24 -22.75
CA LYS A 236 -3.04 7.36 -22.41
C LYS A 236 -3.66 8.21 -21.31
N GLU A 237 -3.52 7.76 -20.07
CA GLU A 237 -3.96 8.48 -18.89
C GLU A 237 -2.93 9.57 -18.60
N LYS A 238 -3.36 10.82 -18.53
CA LYS A 238 -2.48 11.95 -18.21
C LYS A 238 -2.08 11.96 -16.72
N TYR A 239 -2.85 11.28 -15.84
CA TYR A 239 -2.62 11.23 -14.41
C TYR A 239 -2.01 9.90 -13.98
N GLN A 240 -0.73 9.70 -14.30
CA GLN A 240 0.01 8.49 -13.92
C GLN A 240 0.85 8.65 -12.63
N ASN A 241 0.81 9.83 -12.01
CA ASN A 241 1.81 10.19 -10.99
C ASN A 241 1.43 9.87 -9.55
N ILE A 242 0.29 9.23 -9.30
CA ILE A 242 -0.09 8.85 -7.95
C ILE A 242 0.27 7.39 -7.74
N LEU A 243 1.30 7.20 -6.91
CA LEU A 243 1.74 5.88 -6.47
C LEU A 243 0.79 5.38 -5.39
N GLU A 244 -0.04 4.41 -5.73
CA GLU A 244 -0.72 3.62 -4.72
C GLU A 244 0.30 2.71 -4.02
N ARG A 245 0.26 2.69 -2.69
CA ARG A 245 1.19 1.87 -1.91
C ARG A 245 1.00 0.38 -2.16
N ASN A 246 -0.25 -0.06 -2.27
CA ASN A 246 -0.64 -1.47 -2.37
C ASN A 246 -1.71 -1.69 -3.43
N SER A 247 -1.34 -1.56 -4.71
CA SER A 247 -2.23 -1.92 -5.83
C SER A 247 -2.43 -3.42 -5.95
N LEU A 248 -1.44 -4.21 -5.52
CA LEU A 248 -1.47 -5.66 -5.50
C LEU A 248 -1.65 -6.16 -4.05
N ALA A 249 -2.60 -7.04 -3.84
CA ALA A 249 -2.81 -7.76 -2.60
C ALA A 249 -3.00 -9.25 -2.92
N SER A 250 -2.35 -10.14 -2.18
CA SER A 250 -2.53 -11.59 -2.35
C SER A 250 -3.31 -12.18 -1.18
N PHE A 251 -4.22 -13.07 -1.48
CA PHE A 251 -4.94 -13.85 -0.49
C PHE A 251 -5.15 -15.26 -1.03
N SER A 252 -4.71 -16.26 -0.30
CA SER A 252 -4.62 -17.62 -0.80
C SER A 252 -3.77 -17.65 -2.10
N ASP A 253 -4.12 -18.41 -3.11
CA ASP A 253 -3.44 -18.43 -4.42
C ASP A 253 -4.08 -17.49 -5.45
N THR A 254 -4.71 -16.41 -4.98
CA THR A 254 -5.33 -15.39 -5.81
C THR A 254 -4.64 -14.05 -5.61
N LEU A 255 -4.25 -13.41 -6.70
CA LEU A 255 -3.76 -12.05 -6.68
C LEU A 255 -4.93 -11.09 -6.95
N TYR A 256 -5.07 -10.09 -6.12
CA TYR A 256 -6.04 -9.02 -6.32
C TYR A 256 -5.34 -7.76 -6.79
N TYR A 257 -6.00 -7.07 -7.69
CA TYR A 257 -5.53 -5.82 -8.25
C TYR A 257 -6.62 -4.77 -8.21
N LYS A 258 -6.28 -3.59 -7.70
CA LYS A 258 -7.10 -2.39 -7.82
C LYS A 258 -6.34 -1.34 -8.62
N LYS A 259 -6.95 -0.87 -9.70
CA LYS A 259 -6.39 0.24 -10.47
C LYS A 259 -6.59 1.54 -9.70
N THR A 260 -5.60 2.43 -9.78
CA THR A 260 -5.70 3.81 -9.25
C THR A 260 -6.99 4.46 -9.73
N TRP A 261 -7.69 5.13 -8.83
CA TRP A 261 -8.98 5.79 -9.07
C TRP A 261 -10.15 4.86 -9.41
N SER A 262 -9.96 3.56 -9.38
CA SER A 262 -11.02 2.60 -9.62
C SER A 262 -11.76 2.25 -8.33
N ASP A 263 -13.05 2.03 -8.45
CA ASP A 263 -13.95 1.43 -7.47
C ASP A 263 -13.98 -0.11 -7.55
N THR A 264 -13.22 -0.67 -8.48
CA THR A 264 -13.26 -2.08 -8.83
C THR A 264 -11.98 -2.80 -8.40
N ILE A 265 -12.14 -3.94 -7.76
CA ILE A 265 -11.09 -4.89 -7.41
C ILE A 265 -11.20 -6.09 -8.33
N PHE A 266 -10.13 -6.38 -9.02
CA PHE A 266 -10.02 -7.54 -9.92
C PHE A 266 -9.30 -8.69 -9.21
N SER A 267 -9.62 -9.92 -9.57
CA SER A 267 -8.82 -11.10 -9.23
C SER A 267 -8.02 -11.57 -10.45
N ILE A 268 -6.83 -12.08 -10.20
CA ILE A 268 -5.92 -12.63 -11.20
C ILE A 268 -5.51 -14.02 -10.72
N SER A 269 -5.73 -15.03 -11.57
CA SER A 269 -5.35 -16.41 -11.28
C SER A 269 -3.89 -16.71 -11.68
N PRO A 270 -3.30 -17.82 -11.19
CA PRO A 270 -1.99 -18.27 -11.64
C PRO A 270 -1.91 -18.52 -13.17
N GLU A 271 -3.03 -18.87 -13.82
CA GLU A 271 -3.14 -19.07 -15.27
C GLU A 271 -3.26 -17.74 -16.04
N GLY A 272 -3.39 -16.61 -15.33
CA GLY A 272 -3.48 -15.28 -15.90
C GLY A 272 -4.89 -14.82 -16.26
N GLU A 273 -5.93 -15.53 -15.83
CA GLU A 273 -7.29 -15.03 -15.99
C GLU A 273 -7.53 -13.81 -15.10
N MET A 274 -8.11 -12.76 -15.67
CA MET A 274 -8.49 -11.55 -14.94
C MET A 274 -10.00 -11.42 -14.87
N LYS A 275 -10.56 -11.27 -13.66
CA LYS A 275 -12.00 -11.24 -13.42
C LYS A 275 -12.42 -10.04 -12.58
N TYR A 276 -13.64 -9.54 -12.83
CA TYR A 276 -14.30 -8.59 -11.92
C TYR A 276 -14.69 -9.33 -10.63
N GLU A 277 -14.11 -8.96 -9.51
CA GLU A 277 -14.37 -9.65 -8.26
C GLU A 277 -15.29 -8.84 -7.35
N TYR A 278 -14.90 -7.60 -7.04
CA TYR A 278 -15.68 -6.69 -6.19
C TYR A 278 -15.79 -5.32 -6.84
N ILE A 279 -16.98 -4.72 -6.75
CA ILE A 279 -17.25 -3.34 -7.17
C ILE A 279 -17.75 -2.59 -5.94
N ILE A 280 -17.06 -1.55 -5.52
CA ILE A 280 -17.45 -0.72 -4.38
C ILE A 280 -18.34 0.40 -4.91
N ASP A 281 -19.64 0.27 -4.71
CA ASP A 281 -20.61 1.30 -5.05
C ASP A 281 -20.45 2.48 -4.08
N LEU A 282 -19.85 3.55 -4.56
CA LEU A 282 -19.55 4.77 -3.82
C LEU A 282 -20.70 5.78 -3.83
N ASN A 283 -21.93 5.30 -4.04
CA ASN A 283 -23.14 6.12 -4.02
C ASN A 283 -23.05 7.32 -5.01
N GLY A 284 -22.67 7.04 -6.25
CA GLY A 284 -22.53 8.02 -7.31
C GLY A 284 -21.29 8.93 -7.21
N LYS A 285 -20.38 8.68 -6.24
CA LYS A 285 -19.16 9.46 -6.03
C LYS A 285 -17.90 8.80 -6.60
N ALA A 286 -18.03 7.77 -7.39
CA ALA A 286 -16.90 7.18 -8.10
C ALA A 286 -16.33 8.20 -9.10
N VAL A 287 -15.01 8.14 -9.31
CA VAL A 287 -14.35 9.01 -10.29
C VAL A 287 -14.72 8.56 -11.70
N PRO A 288 -15.31 9.42 -12.53
CA PRO A 288 -15.65 9.08 -13.91
C PRO A 288 -14.39 8.78 -14.73
N GLN A 289 -14.36 7.64 -15.41
CA GLN A 289 -13.24 7.24 -16.26
C GLN A 289 -12.90 8.27 -17.33
N GLU A 290 -13.90 8.99 -17.83
CA GLU A 290 -13.71 10.07 -18.81
C GLU A 290 -12.85 11.21 -18.27
N LEU A 291 -12.98 11.56 -16.98
CA LEU A 291 -12.12 12.55 -16.33
C LEU A 291 -10.67 12.09 -16.23
N ILE A 292 -10.47 10.81 -15.92
CA ILE A 292 -9.15 10.21 -15.86
C ILE A 292 -8.47 10.25 -17.23
N ARG A 293 -9.21 10.01 -18.30
CA ARG A 293 -8.73 10.06 -19.70
C ARG A 293 -8.44 11.49 -20.19
N LYS A 294 -9.33 12.43 -19.92
CA LYS A 294 -9.20 13.81 -20.41
C LYS A 294 -8.07 14.59 -19.73
N GLY A 295 -7.71 14.23 -18.53
CA GLY A 295 -6.58 14.78 -17.83
C GLY A 295 -6.63 16.28 -17.67
N ASN A 296 -7.65 16.82 -17.03
CA ASN A 296 -7.70 18.24 -16.70
C ASN A 296 -6.99 18.48 -15.36
N GLU A 297 -5.74 18.89 -15.42
CA GLU A 297 -4.88 19.12 -14.25
C GLU A 297 -5.45 20.12 -13.23
N ASN A 298 -6.35 20.99 -13.65
CA ASN A 298 -6.92 22.04 -12.80
C ASN A 298 -8.25 21.64 -12.12
N ILE A 299 -8.96 20.66 -12.64
CA ILE A 299 -10.28 20.26 -12.11
C ILE A 299 -10.12 19.23 -10.99
N TRP A 300 -9.17 18.36 -11.12
CA TRP A 300 -9.01 17.19 -10.32
C TRP A 300 -8.75 17.43 -8.81
N PRO A 301 -7.74 18.22 -8.38
CA PRO A 301 -7.52 18.48 -6.96
C PRO A 301 -8.72 19.18 -6.33
N ARG A 302 -9.31 20.14 -7.03
CA ARG A 302 -10.43 20.93 -6.55
C ARG A 302 -11.70 20.08 -6.36
N GLU A 303 -12.06 19.23 -7.31
CA GLU A 303 -13.26 18.38 -7.21
C GLU A 303 -13.15 17.34 -6.10
N ILE A 304 -11.93 16.85 -5.79
CA ILE A 304 -11.67 15.97 -4.65
C ILE A 304 -11.78 16.73 -3.34
N GLU A 305 -11.14 17.90 -3.24
CA GLU A 305 -11.21 18.76 -2.05
C GLU A 305 -12.64 19.21 -1.76
N GLU A 306 -13.43 19.52 -2.79
CA GLU A 306 -14.85 19.84 -2.68
C GLU A 306 -15.71 18.62 -2.32
N GLY A 307 -15.17 17.41 -2.38
CA GLY A 307 -15.85 16.15 -2.02
C GLY A 307 -16.86 15.68 -3.06
N LYS A 308 -16.61 15.98 -4.32
CA LYS A 308 -17.41 15.48 -5.43
C LYS A 308 -17.14 13.99 -5.66
N TYR A 309 -15.88 13.57 -5.51
CA TYR A 309 -15.44 12.19 -5.73
C TYR A 309 -14.78 11.61 -4.50
N VAL A 310 -14.87 10.29 -4.38
CA VAL A 310 -14.23 9.47 -3.37
C VAL A 310 -13.03 8.75 -3.99
N ILE A 311 -11.94 8.72 -3.23
CA ILE A 311 -10.75 7.95 -3.59
C ILE A 311 -10.64 6.76 -2.66
N ILE A 312 -10.45 5.57 -3.21
CA ILE A 312 -10.06 4.38 -2.45
C ILE A 312 -8.53 4.30 -2.50
N ASP A 313 -7.87 4.65 -1.38
CA ASP A 313 -6.40 4.73 -1.30
C ASP A 313 -5.75 3.41 -0.89
N THR A 314 -6.44 2.59 -0.10
CA THR A 314 -5.93 1.31 0.39
C THR A 314 -7.06 0.30 0.46
N TYR A 315 -6.75 -0.96 0.21
CA TYR A 315 -7.66 -2.08 0.43
C TYR A 315 -6.90 -3.29 0.96
N ALA A 316 -7.62 -4.19 1.61
CA ALA A 316 -7.11 -5.47 2.08
C ALA A 316 -8.21 -6.54 2.05
N ILE A 317 -7.81 -7.78 1.87
CA ILE A 317 -8.72 -8.93 1.81
C ILE A 317 -8.26 -9.95 2.86
N THR A 318 -9.21 -10.44 3.62
CA THR A 318 -9.05 -11.52 4.61
C THR A 318 -10.04 -12.62 4.31
N SER A 319 -10.07 -13.70 5.11
CA SER A 319 -11.06 -14.77 4.94
C SER A 319 -12.51 -14.29 5.05
N ASP A 320 -12.76 -13.36 5.96
CA ASP A 320 -14.13 -12.96 6.34
C ASP A 320 -14.48 -11.54 5.90
N TYR A 321 -13.48 -10.67 5.69
CA TYR A 321 -13.69 -9.27 5.43
C TYR A 321 -12.90 -8.73 4.24
N ILE A 322 -13.53 -7.79 3.55
CA ILE A 322 -12.85 -6.85 2.65
C ILE A 322 -12.83 -5.50 3.33
N TYR A 323 -11.65 -4.94 3.46
CA TYR A 323 -11.41 -3.60 3.95
C TYR A 323 -11.10 -2.66 2.80
N ALA A 324 -11.65 -1.44 2.85
CA ALA A 324 -11.22 -0.35 1.98
C ALA A 324 -11.17 0.98 2.77
N SER A 325 -10.12 1.74 2.55
CA SER A 325 -10.01 3.12 3.03
C SER A 325 -10.46 4.07 1.92
N CYS A 326 -11.51 4.85 2.22
CA CYS A 326 -12.13 5.79 1.30
C CYS A 326 -11.89 7.22 1.76
N VAL A 327 -11.39 8.09 0.90
CA VAL A 327 -11.12 9.50 1.22
C VAL A 327 -12.15 10.39 0.52
N LEU A 328 -12.86 11.19 1.32
CA LEU A 328 -13.82 12.21 0.85
C LEU A 328 -13.60 13.51 1.63
N LYS A 329 -13.35 14.64 0.95
CA LYS A 329 -13.11 15.95 1.60
C LYS A 329 -12.07 15.91 2.72
N ASN A 330 -10.95 15.28 2.51
CA ASN A 330 -9.89 15.09 3.51
C ASN A 330 -10.32 14.28 4.77
N LEU A 331 -11.52 13.71 4.78
CA LEU A 331 -11.96 12.75 5.77
C LEU A 331 -11.74 11.34 5.26
N ASN A 332 -11.29 10.49 6.15
CA ASN A 332 -11.08 9.08 5.86
C ASN A 332 -12.26 8.29 6.39
N TYR A 333 -12.78 7.42 5.55
CA TYR A 333 -13.83 6.48 5.90
C TYR A 333 -13.28 5.07 5.80
N HIS A 334 -13.57 4.26 6.80
CA HIS A 334 -13.21 2.84 6.86
C HIS A 334 -14.42 2.02 6.46
N LEU A 335 -14.30 1.34 5.35
CA LEU A 335 -15.31 0.41 4.86
C LEU A 335 -14.87 -1.02 5.21
N PHE A 336 -15.77 -1.77 5.85
CA PHE A 336 -15.63 -3.19 6.13
C PHE A 336 -16.82 -3.92 5.56
N TYR A 337 -16.56 -4.83 4.64
CA TYR A 337 -17.58 -5.71 4.07
C TYR A 337 -17.36 -7.12 4.57
N HIS A 338 -18.34 -7.65 5.31
CA HIS A 338 -18.31 -9.03 5.77
C HIS A 338 -18.83 -9.97 4.69
N ILE A 339 -17.98 -10.87 4.19
CA ILE A 339 -18.21 -11.67 2.99
C ILE A 339 -19.43 -12.59 3.15
N ALA A 340 -19.53 -13.30 4.28
CA ALA A 340 -20.60 -14.29 4.50
C ALA A 340 -21.97 -13.63 4.69
N SER A 341 -22.08 -12.57 5.51
CA SER A 341 -23.36 -11.90 5.77
C SER A 341 -23.73 -10.84 4.76
N LYS A 342 -22.78 -10.45 3.87
CA LYS A 342 -22.94 -9.38 2.88
C LYS A 342 -23.24 -8.01 3.50
N LYS A 343 -22.89 -7.80 4.77
CA LYS A 343 -23.09 -6.54 5.48
C LYS A 343 -21.89 -5.63 5.32
N THR A 344 -22.17 -4.34 5.12
CA THR A 344 -21.15 -3.28 5.04
C THR A 344 -21.25 -2.37 6.27
N ILE A 345 -20.12 -2.05 6.86
CA ILE A 345 -19.96 -0.99 7.84
C ILE A 345 -19.00 0.03 7.23
N MET A 346 -19.44 1.30 7.13
CA MET A 346 -18.58 2.40 6.68
C MET A 346 -18.69 3.56 7.66
N ARG A 347 -17.58 3.94 8.28
CA ARG A 347 -17.51 5.01 9.28
C ARG A 347 -16.19 5.80 9.14
N PRO A 348 -16.22 7.11 9.41
CA PRO A 348 -15.00 7.93 9.43
C PRO A 348 -14.12 7.69 10.66
N LEU A 349 -14.71 7.16 11.73
CA LEU A 349 -14.02 6.98 13.01
C LEU A 349 -14.30 5.60 13.59
N LEU A 350 -13.25 4.88 13.94
CA LEU A 350 -13.32 3.69 14.76
C LEU A 350 -12.84 4.03 16.16
N LEU A 351 -13.78 4.01 17.12
CA LEU A 351 -13.47 4.26 18.51
C LEU A 351 -12.96 2.99 19.18
N ASN A 352 -11.84 3.12 19.84
CA ASN A 352 -11.28 2.02 20.59
C ASN A 352 -12.18 1.66 21.78
N SER A 353 -12.70 0.45 21.78
CA SER A 353 -13.58 -0.13 22.82
C SER A 353 -13.08 -1.51 23.23
N ILE A 354 -11.88 -1.87 22.81
CA ILE A 354 -11.15 -3.07 23.18
C ILE A 354 -10.06 -2.64 24.16
N ASN A 355 -9.44 -3.55 24.86
CA ASN A 355 -8.39 -3.32 25.88
C ASN A 355 -7.08 -2.69 25.31
N SER A 356 -7.19 -1.81 24.35
CA SER A 356 -6.08 -1.13 23.69
C SER A 356 -6.39 0.37 23.56
N ILE A 357 -5.42 1.21 23.87
CA ILE A 357 -5.49 2.66 23.65
C ILE A 357 -5.16 3.06 22.21
N PHE A 358 -4.75 2.12 21.39
CA PHE A 358 -4.29 2.40 20.05
C PHE A 358 -5.46 2.66 19.10
N PRO A 359 -5.41 3.74 18.30
CA PRO A 359 -6.44 4.01 17.31
C PRO A 359 -6.40 2.98 16.19
N PHE A 360 -7.45 2.91 15.39
CA PHE A 360 -7.36 2.27 14.09
C PHE A 360 -6.48 3.11 13.17
N THR A 361 -5.42 2.52 12.65
CA THR A 361 -4.37 3.24 11.91
C THR A 361 -4.59 3.20 10.40
N ARG A 362 -3.96 4.12 9.72
CA ARG A 362 -3.86 4.20 8.27
C ARG A 362 -2.44 4.61 7.84
N PRO A 363 -1.98 4.10 6.70
CA PRO A 363 -2.61 3.04 5.90
C PRO A 363 -2.56 1.67 6.60
N ILE A 364 -3.41 0.74 6.17
CA ILE A 364 -3.19 -0.68 6.44
C ILE A 364 -2.02 -1.11 5.58
N VAL A 365 -1.02 -1.72 6.21
CA VAL A 365 0.28 -2.06 5.58
C VAL A 365 0.43 -3.54 5.28
N GLY A 366 -0.53 -4.35 5.69
CA GLY A 366 -0.58 -5.78 5.41
C GLY A 366 -1.89 -6.40 5.88
N ALA A 367 -2.12 -7.64 5.50
CA ALA A 367 -3.23 -8.45 5.96
C ALA A 367 -2.83 -9.94 5.95
N THR A 368 -3.50 -10.71 6.79
CA THR A 368 -3.47 -12.17 6.80
C THR A 368 -4.89 -12.70 6.58
N GLU A 369 -5.06 -14.00 6.70
CA GLU A 369 -6.42 -14.59 6.68
C GLU A 369 -7.32 -14.07 7.79
N GLN A 370 -6.76 -13.71 8.95
CA GLN A 370 -7.51 -13.46 10.18
C GLN A 370 -7.46 -12.01 10.67
N TYR A 371 -6.49 -11.22 10.25
CA TYR A 371 -6.29 -9.88 10.78
C TYR A 371 -5.68 -8.90 9.77
N LEU A 372 -5.94 -7.63 9.99
CA LEU A 372 -5.26 -6.53 9.32
C LEU A 372 -4.03 -6.12 10.10
N VAL A 373 -3.02 -5.63 9.39
CA VAL A 373 -1.79 -5.09 9.97
C VAL A 373 -1.74 -3.60 9.73
N GLY A 374 -1.74 -2.84 10.82
CA GLY A 374 -1.50 -1.41 10.83
C GLY A 374 -0.14 -1.07 11.41
N ALA A 375 0.29 0.17 11.26
CA ALA A 375 1.49 0.69 11.89
C ALA A 375 1.26 2.10 12.41
N ILE A 376 1.90 2.45 13.52
CA ILE A 376 1.87 3.79 14.11
C ILE A 376 3.25 4.17 14.62
N ASP A 377 3.65 5.42 14.38
CA ASP A 377 4.95 5.92 14.84
C ASP A 377 5.02 5.95 16.37
N ALA A 378 6.13 5.52 16.92
CA ALA A 378 6.38 5.55 18.36
C ALA A 378 6.26 6.98 18.92
N ALA A 379 6.77 7.99 18.20
CA ALA A 379 6.63 9.38 18.57
C ALA A 379 5.17 9.82 18.78
N SER A 380 4.24 9.40 17.90
CA SER A 380 2.81 9.74 18.01
C SER A 380 2.18 9.17 19.28
N ILE A 381 2.62 8.01 19.73
CA ILE A 381 2.15 7.39 20.97
C ILE A 381 2.85 8.04 22.18
N TYR A 382 4.17 8.26 22.08
CA TYR A 382 4.95 8.92 23.13
C TYR A 382 4.37 10.28 23.48
N ASP A 383 4.15 11.17 22.52
CA ASP A 383 3.59 12.51 22.71
C ASP A 383 2.18 12.41 23.33
N SER A 384 1.37 11.48 22.84
CA SER A 384 0.01 11.27 23.37
C SER A 384 0.01 10.78 24.82
N PHE A 385 1.02 10.04 25.24
CA PHE A 385 1.11 9.46 26.59
C PHE A 385 1.82 10.39 27.58
N HIS A 386 2.94 11.05 27.19
CA HIS A 386 3.77 11.84 28.10
C HIS A 386 3.33 13.29 28.28
N GLU A 387 2.60 13.85 27.31
CA GLU A 387 2.06 15.22 27.44
C GLU A 387 0.89 15.34 28.42
N ARG A 388 0.37 14.21 28.95
CA ARG A 388 -0.86 14.18 29.75
C ARG A 388 -0.75 13.18 30.90
N THR A 389 -1.40 13.54 32.01
CA THR A 389 -1.72 12.53 33.03
C THR A 389 -2.64 11.47 32.39
N GLU A 390 -2.55 10.24 32.83
CA GLU A 390 -3.40 9.12 32.37
C GLU A 390 -4.88 9.52 32.31
N GLN A 391 -5.37 10.25 33.31
CA GLN A 391 -6.75 10.71 33.41
C GLN A 391 -7.10 11.79 32.38
N GLU A 392 -6.20 12.76 32.11
CA GLU A 392 -6.38 13.79 31.08
C GLU A 392 -6.35 13.20 29.67
N TRP A 393 -5.54 12.15 29.47
CA TRP A 393 -5.46 11.44 28.19
C TRP A 393 -6.79 10.74 27.91
N LEU A 394 -7.39 10.10 28.91
CA LEU A 394 -8.68 9.43 28.88
C LEU A 394 -9.85 10.39 28.65
N GLU A 395 -9.84 11.54 29.32
CA GLU A 395 -10.91 12.54 29.26
C GLU A 395 -10.90 13.34 27.94
N LYS A 396 -9.71 13.76 27.47
CA LYS A 396 -9.59 14.67 26.33
C LYS A 396 -9.87 14.00 24.98
N LYS A 397 -9.63 12.71 24.82
CA LYS A 397 -9.96 12.00 23.59
C LYS A 397 -11.42 11.59 23.45
N GLY A 398 -12.27 11.92 24.41
CA GLY A 398 -13.71 11.60 24.36
C GLY A 398 -14.03 10.11 24.43
N TYR A 399 -13.02 9.27 24.65
CA TYR A 399 -13.14 7.82 24.66
C TYR A 399 -13.87 7.27 25.88
N CYS A 400 -14.16 8.11 26.88
CA CYS A 400 -14.56 7.64 28.20
C CYS A 400 -15.87 8.17 28.77
N LYS A 401 -16.74 8.83 28.02
CA LYS A 401 -18.09 9.16 28.55
C LYS A 401 -19.04 7.97 28.58
N GLY A 402 -18.56 6.82 29.02
CA GLY A 402 -19.43 5.69 29.37
C GLY A 402 -18.85 4.34 28.98
N LYS A 403 -18.05 3.72 29.83
CA LYS A 403 -17.72 2.30 29.86
C LYS A 403 -16.48 1.82 29.07
N VAL A 404 -15.38 2.55 29.04
CA VAL A 404 -14.08 1.89 28.91
C VAL A 404 -13.51 1.72 30.33
N THR A 405 -13.91 0.68 31.02
CA THR A 405 -13.57 0.46 32.44
C THR A 405 -12.26 -0.30 32.66
N ASN A 406 -11.56 -0.71 31.60
CA ASN A 406 -10.28 -1.36 31.71
C ASN A 406 -9.39 -0.97 30.51
N ILE A 407 -8.68 0.12 30.65
CA ILE A 407 -7.40 0.25 29.93
C ILE A 407 -6.53 -0.79 30.61
N GLY A 408 -6.26 -1.87 29.87
CA GLY A 408 -5.64 -3.03 30.48
C GLY A 408 -4.35 -2.64 31.18
N ASP A 409 -4.13 -3.14 32.38
CA ASP A 409 -2.95 -2.93 33.22
C ASP A 409 -1.62 -3.16 32.48
N ASN A 410 -1.68 -3.72 31.26
CA ASN A 410 -0.54 -4.02 30.40
C ASN A 410 -0.10 -2.85 29.48
N LEU A 411 -0.90 -1.79 29.31
CA LEU A 411 -0.59 -0.70 28.39
C LEU A 411 0.26 0.41 29.01
N ILE A 412 0.07 0.67 30.30
CA ILE A 412 0.90 1.64 31.03
C ILE A 412 2.38 1.20 31.00
N PRO A 413 2.71 -0.06 31.36
CA PRO A 413 4.08 -0.56 31.18
C PRO A 413 4.56 -0.48 29.73
N PHE A 414 3.70 -0.80 28.76
CA PHE A 414 4.03 -0.74 27.33
C PHE A 414 4.44 0.67 26.88
N CYS A 415 3.70 1.71 27.29
CA CYS A 415 3.98 3.09 26.91
C CYS A 415 5.06 3.77 27.78
N LYS A 416 5.22 3.35 29.03
CA LYS A 416 6.13 3.98 30.00
C LYS A 416 7.59 3.98 29.54
N ASP A 417 8.04 2.91 28.91
CA ASP A 417 9.42 2.73 28.45
C ASP A 417 9.58 3.02 26.95
N LEU A 418 8.53 3.53 26.29
CA LEU A 418 8.56 3.92 24.89
C LEU A 418 9.34 5.23 24.74
N LYS A 419 10.18 5.32 23.70
CA LYS A 419 10.90 6.52 23.31
C LYS A 419 10.39 7.06 21.98
N MET A 420 10.58 8.34 21.72
CA MET A 420 10.17 8.99 20.47
C MET A 420 10.88 8.43 19.24
N ASP A 421 12.10 7.96 19.41
CA ASP A 421 12.97 7.41 18.37
C ASP A 421 12.93 5.88 18.29
N ASP A 422 12.02 5.23 19.04
CA ASP A 422 11.77 3.81 18.90
C ASP A 422 11.17 3.49 17.52
N ASN A 423 11.33 2.24 17.09
CA ASN A 423 10.70 1.71 15.89
C ASN A 423 9.18 1.88 15.94
N PRO A 424 8.49 1.98 14.79
CA PRO A 424 7.04 1.99 14.74
C PRO A 424 6.44 0.78 15.45
N ILE A 425 5.26 0.98 16.03
CA ILE A 425 4.47 -0.06 16.66
C ILE A 425 3.58 -0.69 15.61
N ILE A 426 3.62 -2.02 15.50
CA ILE A 426 2.73 -2.78 14.63
C ILE A 426 1.44 -3.11 15.39
N LEU A 427 0.30 -2.93 14.74
CA LEU A 427 -1.01 -3.20 15.29
C LEU A 427 -1.69 -4.33 14.49
N LEU A 428 -2.03 -5.41 15.17
CA LEU A 428 -2.71 -6.57 14.60
C LEU A 428 -4.18 -6.55 15.01
N TYR A 429 -5.07 -6.29 14.04
CA TYR A 429 -6.51 -6.18 14.26
C TYR A 429 -7.20 -7.49 13.90
N TYR A 430 -7.45 -8.35 14.88
CA TYR A 430 -8.10 -9.66 14.69
C TYR A 430 -9.61 -9.50 14.55
N PHE A 431 -10.15 -9.93 13.42
CA PHE A 431 -11.60 -9.88 13.21
C PHE A 431 -12.36 -10.85 14.10
N LYS A 432 -13.59 -10.48 14.43
CA LYS A 432 -14.55 -11.41 15.04
C LYS A 432 -14.86 -12.55 14.08
N LYS A 433 -14.97 -13.75 14.67
CA LYS A 433 -15.44 -14.95 13.98
C LYS A 433 -16.96 -14.98 13.92
#